data_7505ca3c72a6c440868fa5170bac7637
#
_entry.id   7505ca3c72a6c440868fa5170bac7637
#
_cell.length_a   1.000
_cell.length_b   1.000
_cell.length_c   1.000
_cell.angle_alpha   90.00
_cell.angle_beta   90.00
_cell.angle_gamma   90.00
#
_symmetry.space_group_name_H-M   'P 1'
#
loop_
_entity.id
_entity.type
_entity.pdbx_description
1 polymer ?
#
loop_
_entity_poly.entity_id
_entity_poly.type
_entity_poly.pdbx_seq_one_letter_code
_entity_poly.pdbx_strand_id
1 'polypeptide(L)'
;MPGWTRKMLRPAARRLVRRLWLLGAIGLLTACAPSEPVRIGFVGGLSGRVADLGSEGKDGALLAVEQANAAGGLSGRRIVLMVRDDAQDPDKARQAVRELIAAGVQVIVGPMTSAMAEAVIPLADEAGVTLISPTVTGSHFSGRDDHFFRVVSSSAEYARTAANFLADARGARRAALIIDLSNAAYTVDWAEHFGATFAEHGGTVLRVERFSSAEQASLLPQVERMLHDRPDAVVAVAGAVDAARIVQAVRQRAGQIDLLIADWAASERFVELGGAAAEGVWAPQYFDRDDRSPRYRAFHTAYVERFDTEPGAASVAGFDAANVALAALSAKTDASVKAHLLAQTRFAGVQRPIVFDRYGDAARPIHMAVVHDGRFMLVGEGERQ
;
A
#
# COMPACT_ATOMS: atom_id res chain seq x y z
N MET A 1 70.40 -44.13 38.32
CA MET A 1 69.53 -42.99 38.14
C MET A 1 69.71 -42.42 36.76
N PRO A 2 68.80 -42.50 35.80
CA PRO A 2 69.04 -41.96 34.44
C PRO A 2 68.45 -40.56 34.33
N GLY A 3 69.38 -39.66 33.85
CA GLY A 3 69.04 -38.24 33.63
C GLY A 3 68.17 -38.02 32.40
N TRP A 4 67.14 -37.21 32.57
CA TRP A 4 66.23 -36.77 31.52
C TRP A 4 66.87 -35.62 30.73
N THR A 5 67.27 -35.88 29.47
CA THR A 5 67.75 -34.83 28.55
C THR A 5 66.57 -34.16 27.91
N ARG A 6 66.28 -32.91 28.27
CA ARG A 6 65.37 -32.01 27.55
C ARG A 6 65.89 -31.74 26.14
N LYS A 7 65.30 -32.37 25.13
CA LYS A 7 65.53 -31.98 23.74
C LYS A 7 64.93 -30.58 23.48
N MET A 8 65.75 -29.55 23.47
CA MET A 8 65.33 -28.20 23.03
C MET A 8 65.13 -28.22 21.51
N LEU A 9 63.91 -27.93 21.10
CA LEU A 9 63.53 -27.72 19.69
C LEU A 9 64.41 -26.61 19.08
N ARG A 10 65.01 -26.88 17.93
CA ARG A 10 65.87 -25.94 17.19
C ARG A 10 65.13 -24.63 16.87
N PRO A 11 65.77 -23.45 16.93
CA PRO A 11 65.11 -22.14 16.76
C PRO A 11 64.43 -21.95 15.41
N ALA A 12 64.83 -22.71 14.37
CA ALA A 12 64.19 -22.73 13.06
C ALA A 12 62.74 -23.30 13.11
N ALA A 13 62.44 -24.35 13.90
CA ALA A 13 61.17 -24.98 14.06
C ALA A 13 60.18 -24.05 14.80
N ARG A 14 60.63 -23.27 15.78
CA ARG A 14 59.81 -22.27 16.48
C ARG A 14 59.40 -21.09 15.57
N ARG A 15 60.26 -20.68 14.63
CA ARG A 15 59.93 -19.63 13.65
C ARG A 15 58.90 -20.12 12.61
N LEU A 16 58.96 -21.37 12.19
CA LEU A 16 58.03 -21.96 11.26
C LEU A 16 56.64 -22.10 11.87
N VAL A 17 56.52 -22.62 13.10
CA VAL A 17 55.25 -22.75 13.84
C VAL A 17 54.63 -21.38 14.08
N ARG A 18 55.45 -20.37 14.46
CA ARG A 18 54.95 -19.00 14.68
C ARG A 18 54.45 -18.33 13.40
N ARG A 19 55.04 -18.61 12.22
CA ARG A 19 54.58 -18.15 10.90
C ARG A 19 53.30 -18.85 10.47
N LEU A 20 53.15 -20.14 10.73
CA LEU A 20 51.92 -20.89 10.48
C LEU A 20 50.72 -20.41 11.35
N TRP A 21 51.00 -20.06 12.61
CA TRP A 21 49.98 -19.47 13.50
C TRP A 21 49.58 -18.06 13.07
N LEU A 22 50.51 -17.24 12.58
CA LEU A 22 50.22 -15.91 12.05
C LEU A 22 49.45 -15.97 10.73
N LEU A 23 49.74 -16.91 9.84
CA LEU A 23 48.98 -17.11 8.60
C LEU A 23 47.60 -17.68 8.87
N GLY A 24 47.43 -18.56 9.85
CA GLY A 24 46.12 -19.06 10.30
C GLY A 24 45.25 -17.97 10.96
N ALA A 25 45.87 -17.06 11.73
CA ALA A 25 45.16 -15.94 12.36
C ALA A 25 44.71 -14.86 11.33
N ILE A 26 45.51 -14.63 10.27
CA ILE A 26 45.14 -13.71 9.18
C ILE A 26 44.02 -14.31 8.32
N GLY A 27 44.02 -15.62 8.09
CA GLY A 27 42.96 -16.33 7.37
C GLY A 27 41.58 -16.30 8.11
N LEU A 28 41.60 -16.25 9.44
CA LEU A 28 40.36 -16.14 10.25
C LEU A 28 39.78 -14.71 10.29
N LEU A 29 40.59 -13.69 10.05
CA LEU A 29 40.12 -12.28 10.01
C LEU A 29 39.50 -11.88 8.69
N THR A 30 39.71 -12.62 7.60
CA THR A 30 39.07 -12.37 6.29
C THR A 30 37.70 -13.04 6.14
N ALA A 31 37.29 -13.91 7.08
CA ALA A 31 36.03 -14.67 7.00
C ALA A 31 34.81 -13.89 7.49
N CYS A 32 34.93 -12.66 7.98
CA CYS A 32 33.83 -11.84 8.53
C CYS A 32 33.71 -10.48 7.85
N ALA A 33 33.90 -10.37 6.53
CA ALA A 33 33.36 -9.21 5.86
C ALA A 33 31.81 -9.29 5.91
N PRO A 34 31.12 -8.30 6.49
CA PRO A 34 29.66 -8.32 6.50
C PRO A 34 29.16 -8.38 5.05
N SER A 35 28.33 -9.39 4.75
CA SER A 35 27.74 -9.51 3.43
C SER A 35 26.96 -8.24 3.10
N GLU A 36 27.07 -7.72 1.86
CA GLU A 36 26.30 -6.54 1.46
C GLU A 36 24.81 -6.73 1.75
N PRO A 37 24.14 -5.71 2.28
CA PRO A 37 22.71 -5.80 2.61
C PRO A 37 21.87 -5.99 1.35
N VAL A 38 20.72 -6.65 1.50
CA VAL A 38 19.68 -6.68 0.46
C VAL A 38 18.93 -5.37 0.53
N ARG A 39 18.87 -4.64 -0.59
CA ARG A 39 18.18 -3.34 -0.66
C ARG A 39 16.81 -3.53 -1.29
N ILE A 40 15.79 -3.02 -0.60
CA ILE A 40 14.39 -2.91 -1.09
C ILE A 40 14.07 -1.42 -1.16
N GLY A 41 13.47 -0.96 -2.25
CA GLY A 41 12.98 0.39 -2.37
C GLY A 41 11.58 0.56 -1.74
N PHE A 42 11.30 1.76 -1.25
CA PHE A 42 9.94 2.24 -0.99
C PHE A 42 9.79 3.61 -1.63
N VAL A 43 8.67 3.82 -2.35
CA VAL A 43 8.30 5.13 -2.91
C VAL A 43 6.83 5.42 -2.62
N GLY A 44 6.55 6.64 -2.14
CA GLY A 44 5.20 7.11 -1.84
C GLY A 44 5.19 8.55 -1.37
N GLY A 45 4.04 9.20 -1.38
CA GLY A 45 3.87 10.55 -0.86
C GLY A 45 3.94 10.55 0.67
N LEU A 46 5.08 11.01 1.21
CA LEU A 46 5.33 11.09 2.66
C LEU A 46 5.16 12.51 3.18
N SER A 47 4.93 13.46 2.30
CA SER A 47 4.68 14.86 2.61
C SER A 47 3.42 15.37 1.90
N GLY A 48 2.87 16.50 2.39
CA GLY A 48 1.68 17.10 1.79
C GLY A 48 0.36 16.46 2.23
N ARG A 49 -0.68 16.61 1.42
CA ARG A 49 -2.07 16.27 1.77
C ARG A 49 -2.39 14.78 1.83
N VAL A 50 -1.60 13.97 1.15
CA VAL A 50 -1.77 12.51 1.08
C VAL A 50 -0.70 11.75 1.86
N ALA A 51 0.00 12.46 2.75
CA ALA A 51 1.08 11.90 3.54
C ALA A 51 0.63 10.77 4.49
N ASP A 52 -0.64 10.75 4.88
CA ASP A 52 -1.25 9.68 5.67
C ASP A 52 -1.16 8.34 4.94
N LEU A 53 -1.65 8.26 3.70
CA LEU A 53 -1.59 7.05 2.88
C LEU A 53 -0.16 6.51 2.72
N GLY A 54 0.78 7.41 2.36
CA GLY A 54 2.18 7.04 2.15
C GLY A 54 2.88 6.60 3.43
N SER A 55 2.63 7.33 4.55
CA SER A 55 3.22 7.02 5.84
C SER A 55 2.74 5.69 6.40
N GLU A 56 1.44 5.42 6.35
CA GLU A 56 0.89 4.13 6.75
C GLU A 56 1.48 2.97 5.93
N GLY A 57 1.54 3.11 4.59
CA GLY A 57 2.13 2.09 3.72
C GLY A 57 3.62 1.86 4.00
N LYS A 58 4.38 2.94 4.22
CA LYS A 58 5.79 2.88 4.62
C LYS A 58 5.97 2.17 5.96
N ASP A 59 5.15 2.49 6.96
CA ASP A 59 5.26 1.90 8.30
C ASP A 59 4.93 0.41 8.26
N GLY A 60 3.92 0.00 7.48
CA GLY A 60 3.65 -1.42 7.22
C GLY A 60 4.84 -2.13 6.56
N ALA A 61 5.42 -1.54 5.51
CA ALA A 61 6.58 -2.10 4.83
C ALA A 61 7.82 -2.16 5.74
N LEU A 62 8.03 -1.14 6.56
CA LEU A 62 9.13 -1.09 7.53
C LEU A 62 9.00 -2.21 8.58
N LEU A 63 7.79 -2.41 9.12
CA LEU A 63 7.53 -3.49 10.08
C LEU A 63 7.87 -4.86 9.50
N ALA A 64 7.47 -5.13 8.25
CA ALA A 64 7.81 -6.38 7.57
C ALA A 64 9.33 -6.59 7.46
N VAL A 65 10.06 -5.55 7.08
CA VAL A 65 11.54 -5.59 6.98
C VAL A 65 12.18 -5.76 8.35
N GLU A 66 11.71 -5.08 9.39
CA GLU A 66 12.21 -5.23 10.77
C GLU A 66 11.98 -6.66 11.28
N GLN A 67 10.82 -7.25 11.07
CA GLN A 67 10.52 -8.63 11.44
C GLN A 67 11.39 -9.64 10.68
N ALA A 68 11.58 -9.44 9.36
CA ALA A 68 12.47 -10.30 8.58
C ALA A 68 13.92 -10.20 9.05
N ASN A 69 14.41 -9.02 9.42
CA ASN A 69 15.73 -8.82 9.98
C ASN A 69 15.89 -9.50 11.37
N ALA A 70 14.87 -9.41 12.22
CA ALA A 70 14.84 -10.09 13.50
C ALA A 70 14.87 -11.63 13.36
N ALA A 71 14.31 -12.15 12.27
CA ALA A 71 14.37 -13.57 11.91
C ALA A 71 15.69 -14.00 11.22
N GLY A 72 16.69 -13.12 11.12
CA GLY A 72 18.02 -13.40 10.54
C GLY A 72 18.24 -12.89 9.12
N GLY A 73 17.32 -12.09 8.60
CA GLY A 73 17.41 -11.47 7.28
C GLY A 73 17.18 -12.46 6.11
N LEU A 74 17.57 -12.05 4.90
CA LEU A 74 17.49 -12.89 3.71
C LEU A 74 18.80 -13.66 3.53
N SER A 75 18.78 -14.97 3.75
CA SER A 75 19.96 -15.85 3.68
C SER A 75 21.13 -15.34 4.56
N GLY A 76 20.83 -14.82 5.76
CA GLY A 76 21.81 -14.25 6.69
C GLY A 76 22.26 -12.82 6.35
N ARG A 77 21.73 -12.21 5.30
CA ARG A 77 22.01 -10.83 4.90
C ARG A 77 20.94 -9.89 5.48
N ARG A 78 21.41 -8.77 6.03
CA ARG A 78 20.50 -7.72 6.51
C ARG A 78 19.73 -7.10 5.34
N ILE A 79 18.46 -6.76 5.58
CA ILE A 79 17.60 -6.06 4.63
C ILE A 79 17.57 -4.58 5.00
N VAL A 80 17.66 -3.71 4.01
CA VAL A 80 17.55 -2.24 4.16
C VAL A 80 16.40 -1.76 3.29
N LEU A 81 15.43 -1.10 3.90
CA LEU A 81 14.37 -0.38 3.20
C LEU A 81 14.86 1.03 2.86
N MET A 82 15.02 1.30 1.57
CA MET A 82 15.43 2.60 1.05
C MET A 82 14.19 3.43 0.71
N VAL A 83 13.85 4.38 1.57
CA VAL A 83 12.61 5.17 1.46
C VAL A 83 12.85 6.43 0.63
N ARG A 84 11.92 6.76 -0.27
CA ARG A 84 11.87 7.99 -1.04
C ARG A 84 10.46 8.59 -1.00
N ASP A 85 10.42 9.91 -0.81
CA ASP A 85 9.18 10.71 -0.87
C ASP A 85 8.98 11.21 -2.30
N ASP A 86 7.84 10.87 -2.91
CA ASP A 86 7.43 11.40 -4.20
C ASP A 86 6.65 12.72 -4.08
N ALA A 87 6.25 13.09 -2.86
CA ALA A 87 5.47 14.29 -2.55
C ALA A 87 4.22 14.45 -3.45
N GLN A 88 3.69 13.37 -4.00
CA GLN A 88 2.59 13.35 -4.96
C GLN A 88 2.89 14.17 -6.24
N ASP A 89 4.15 14.26 -6.62
CA ASP A 89 4.66 14.96 -7.79
C ASP A 89 5.26 13.95 -8.78
N PRO A 90 4.77 13.87 -10.04
CA PRO A 90 5.25 12.89 -11.03
C PRO A 90 6.74 13.01 -11.35
N ASP A 91 7.32 14.22 -11.32
CA ASP A 91 8.75 14.41 -11.58
C ASP A 91 9.60 13.91 -10.43
N LYS A 92 9.18 14.19 -9.20
CA LYS A 92 9.83 13.65 -7.99
C LYS A 92 9.69 12.14 -7.90
N ALA A 93 8.52 11.58 -8.25
CA ALA A 93 8.33 10.13 -8.32
C ALA A 93 9.31 9.48 -9.31
N ARG A 94 9.46 10.05 -10.52
CA ARG A 94 10.44 9.58 -11.50
C ARG A 94 11.87 9.68 -10.98
N GLN A 95 12.22 10.78 -10.32
CA GLN A 95 13.54 10.94 -9.71
C GLN A 95 13.78 9.91 -8.61
N ALA A 96 12.82 9.73 -7.70
CA ALA A 96 12.88 8.79 -6.60
C ALA A 96 13.12 7.35 -7.09
N VAL A 97 12.39 6.92 -8.13
CA VAL A 97 12.55 5.58 -8.72
C VAL A 97 13.90 5.43 -9.41
N ARG A 98 14.38 6.43 -10.16
CA ARG A 98 15.74 6.39 -10.75
C ARG A 98 16.84 6.27 -9.69
N GLU A 99 16.72 6.98 -8.56
CA GLU A 99 17.65 6.87 -7.44
C GLU A 99 17.66 5.47 -6.83
N LEU A 100 16.49 4.86 -6.64
CA LEU A 100 16.36 3.50 -6.13
C LEU A 100 16.97 2.48 -7.11
N ILE A 101 16.71 2.61 -8.41
CA ILE A 101 17.30 1.77 -9.46
C ILE A 101 18.83 1.90 -9.44
N ALA A 102 19.35 3.14 -9.40
CA ALA A 102 20.80 3.40 -9.33
C ALA A 102 21.45 2.85 -8.07
N ALA A 103 20.69 2.74 -6.96
CA ALA A 103 21.16 2.11 -5.72
C ALA A 103 21.13 0.58 -5.78
N GLY A 104 20.73 -0.03 -6.90
CA GLY A 104 20.75 -1.48 -7.13
C GLY A 104 19.60 -2.22 -6.47
N VAL A 105 18.43 -1.59 -6.23
CA VAL A 105 17.23 -2.31 -5.78
C VAL A 105 16.69 -3.15 -6.93
N GLN A 106 16.19 -4.34 -6.62
CA GLN A 106 15.52 -5.24 -7.57
C GLN A 106 14.00 -5.18 -7.47
N VAL A 107 13.50 -4.65 -6.37
CA VAL A 107 12.08 -4.50 -6.07
C VAL A 107 11.82 -3.20 -5.31
N ILE A 108 10.73 -2.54 -5.65
CA ILE A 108 10.26 -1.32 -4.99
C ILE A 108 8.83 -1.57 -4.50
N VAL A 109 8.58 -1.38 -3.21
CA VAL A 109 7.24 -1.31 -2.64
C VAL A 109 6.69 0.09 -2.93
N GLY A 110 5.56 0.16 -3.62
CA GLY A 110 5.00 1.40 -4.14
C GLY A 110 4.88 1.38 -5.67
N PRO A 111 4.47 2.50 -6.30
CA PRO A 111 4.03 3.74 -5.64
C PRO A 111 2.70 3.58 -4.90
N MET A 112 2.26 4.64 -4.20
CA MET A 112 1.05 4.59 -3.38
C MET A 112 -0.21 5.09 -4.11
N THR A 113 -0.09 5.86 -5.18
CA THR A 113 -1.23 6.41 -5.94
C THR A 113 -1.13 6.11 -7.42
N SER A 114 -2.29 6.05 -8.09
CA SER A 114 -2.36 5.71 -9.52
C SER A 114 -1.69 6.77 -10.41
N ALA A 115 -1.78 8.06 -10.05
CA ALA A 115 -1.08 9.11 -10.77
C ALA A 115 0.46 8.96 -10.72
N MET A 116 1.01 8.51 -9.59
CA MET A 116 2.45 8.23 -9.49
C MET A 116 2.81 6.94 -10.23
N ALA A 117 1.92 5.95 -10.25
CA ALA A 117 2.13 4.70 -11.01
C ALA A 117 2.28 4.98 -12.52
N GLU A 118 1.44 5.83 -13.11
CA GLU A 118 1.60 6.26 -14.50
C GLU A 118 2.98 6.84 -14.79
N ALA A 119 3.52 7.61 -13.84
CA ALA A 119 4.81 8.26 -14.00
C ALA A 119 6.00 7.30 -13.91
N VAL A 120 5.91 6.20 -13.14
CA VAL A 120 7.09 5.39 -12.79
C VAL A 120 7.10 3.98 -13.39
N ILE A 121 5.96 3.41 -13.79
CA ILE A 121 5.90 2.07 -14.41
C ILE A 121 6.82 1.97 -15.63
N PRO A 122 6.83 2.94 -16.59
CA PRO A 122 7.73 2.84 -17.74
C PRO A 122 9.22 2.79 -17.37
N LEU A 123 9.62 3.49 -16.30
CA LEU A 123 11.02 3.47 -15.83
C LEU A 123 11.39 2.13 -15.20
N ALA A 124 10.47 1.54 -14.46
CA ALA A 124 10.66 0.24 -13.83
C ALA A 124 10.75 -0.87 -14.88
N ASP A 125 9.90 -0.80 -15.92
CA ASP A 125 9.91 -1.72 -17.05
C ASP A 125 11.23 -1.67 -17.82
N GLU A 126 11.70 -0.47 -18.18
CA GLU A 126 12.97 -0.28 -18.86
C GLU A 126 14.16 -0.84 -18.06
N ALA A 127 14.12 -0.70 -16.74
CA ALA A 127 15.18 -1.16 -15.83
C ALA A 127 15.04 -2.63 -15.42
N GLY A 128 13.93 -3.31 -15.72
CA GLY A 128 13.63 -4.66 -15.24
C GLY A 128 13.44 -4.74 -13.71
N VAL A 129 13.05 -3.63 -13.06
CA VAL A 129 12.81 -3.54 -11.62
C VAL A 129 11.32 -3.73 -11.35
N THR A 130 10.98 -4.63 -10.43
CA THR A 130 9.58 -4.92 -10.11
C THR A 130 9.03 -3.91 -9.11
N LEU A 131 7.87 -3.32 -9.45
CA LEU A 131 7.06 -2.52 -8.54
C LEU A 131 5.98 -3.41 -7.90
N ILE A 132 5.84 -3.36 -6.57
CA ILE A 132 4.74 -4.03 -5.86
C ILE A 132 3.96 -2.96 -5.12
N SER A 133 2.87 -2.52 -5.72
CA SER A 133 2.07 -1.45 -5.13
C SER A 133 1.13 -1.94 -4.04
N PRO A 134 1.13 -1.27 -2.89
CA PRO A 134 0.17 -1.52 -1.82
C PRO A 134 -1.25 -1.04 -2.14
N THR A 135 -1.41 0.09 -2.83
CA THR A 135 -2.67 0.85 -2.85
C THR A 135 -3.10 1.38 -4.22
N VAL A 136 -2.33 1.14 -5.28
CA VAL A 136 -2.72 1.57 -6.64
C VAL A 136 -3.83 0.67 -7.17
N THR A 137 -4.98 1.27 -7.48
CA THR A 137 -6.19 0.56 -7.89
C THR A 137 -6.65 0.85 -9.31
N GLY A 138 -6.14 1.90 -10.00
CA GLY A 138 -6.56 2.27 -11.35
C GLY A 138 -6.71 1.05 -12.28
N SER A 139 -7.89 0.91 -12.89
CA SER A 139 -8.24 -0.30 -13.67
C SER A 139 -7.47 -0.43 -14.97
N HIS A 140 -7.01 0.70 -15.52
CA HIS A 140 -6.22 0.75 -16.77
C HIS A 140 -4.82 0.13 -16.64
N PHE A 141 -4.35 -0.17 -15.43
CA PHE A 141 -3.13 -0.95 -15.20
C PHE A 141 -3.37 -2.46 -15.28
N SER A 142 -4.63 -2.92 -15.24
CA SER A 142 -4.96 -4.35 -15.25
C SER A 142 -4.65 -5.01 -16.59
N GLY A 143 -4.22 -6.27 -16.53
CA GLY A 143 -4.04 -7.11 -17.71
C GLY A 143 -2.82 -6.74 -18.56
N ARG A 144 -1.82 -6.06 -18.02
CA ARG A 144 -0.61 -5.62 -18.70
C ARG A 144 0.58 -6.52 -18.35
N ASP A 145 1.30 -6.98 -19.35
CA ASP A 145 2.54 -7.72 -19.13
C ASP A 145 3.71 -6.76 -18.92
N ASP A 146 3.78 -6.17 -17.74
CA ASP A 146 4.79 -5.21 -17.30
C ASP A 146 5.46 -5.65 -15.98
N HIS A 147 6.27 -4.80 -15.34
CA HIS A 147 6.90 -5.06 -14.04
C HIS A 147 6.08 -4.51 -12.87
N PHE A 148 4.80 -4.27 -13.06
CA PHE A 148 3.91 -3.73 -12.04
C PHE A 148 3.01 -4.82 -11.46
N PHE A 149 3.05 -4.97 -10.15
CA PHE A 149 2.21 -5.85 -9.34
C PHE A 149 1.45 -5.03 -8.32
N ARG A 150 0.25 -5.48 -7.94
CA ARG A 150 -0.52 -4.82 -6.88
C ARG A 150 -1.19 -5.83 -5.97
N VAL A 151 -1.20 -5.56 -4.67
CA VAL A 151 -1.77 -6.46 -3.66
C VAL A 151 -3.23 -6.15 -3.31
N VAL A 152 -3.87 -5.26 -4.07
CA VAL A 152 -5.26 -4.81 -3.90
C VAL A 152 -6.05 -4.95 -5.20
N SER A 153 -7.38 -4.95 -5.10
CA SER A 153 -8.30 -4.98 -6.24
C SER A 153 -8.27 -3.69 -7.07
N SER A 154 -8.83 -3.74 -8.27
CA SER A 154 -8.96 -2.56 -9.13
C SER A 154 -10.05 -1.61 -8.66
N SER A 155 -9.92 -0.32 -9.00
CA SER A 155 -10.95 0.72 -8.79
C SER A 155 -12.31 0.35 -9.37
N ALA A 156 -12.33 -0.40 -10.48
CA ALA A 156 -13.57 -0.91 -11.07
C ALA A 156 -14.36 -1.81 -10.10
N GLU A 157 -13.69 -2.63 -9.29
CA GLU A 157 -14.36 -3.51 -8.32
C GLU A 157 -14.91 -2.71 -7.12
N TYR A 158 -14.16 -1.73 -6.62
CA TYR A 158 -14.61 -0.83 -5.56
C TYR A 158 -15.80 0.01 -6.00
N ALA A 159 -15.70 0.63 -7.17
CA ALA A 159 -16.75 1.46 -7.74
C ALA A 159 -18.04 0.68 -8.01
N ARG A 160 -17.92 -0.55 -8.54
CA ARG A 160 -19.06 -1.46 -8.76
C ARG A 160 -19.73 -1.83 -7.45
N THR A 161 -18.96 -2.19 -6.41
CA THR A 161 -19.51 -2.52 -5.08
C THR A 161 -20.27 -1.33 -4.50
N ALA A 162 -19.73 -0.13 -4.61
CA ALA A 162 -20.34 1.10 -4.13
C ALA A 162 -21.63 1.45 -4.90
N ALA A 163 -21.63 1.33 -6.23
CA ALA A 163 -22.78 1.62 -7.07
C ALA A 163 -23.93 0.65 -6.81
N ASN A 164 -23.65 -0.67 -6.75
CA ASN A 164 -24.64 -1.69 -6.41
C ASN A 164 -25.26 -1.41 -5.03
N PHE A 165 -24.43 -1.10 -4.04
CA PHE A 165 -24.91 -0.80 -2.69
C PHE A 165 -25.83 0.43 -2.67
N LEU A 166 -25.45 1.53 -3.29
CA LEU A 166 -26.30 2.73 -3.33
C LEU A 166 -27.61 2.48 -4.07
N ALA A 167 -27.57 1.75 -5.19
CA ALA A 167 -28.77 1.46 -5.98
C ALA A 167 -29.70 0.45 -5.29
N ASP A 168 -29.17 -0.67 -4.81
CA ASP A 168 -29.95 -1.82 -4.38
C ASP A 168 -30.27 -1.77 -2.88
N ALA A 169 -29.27 -1.44 -2.04
CA ALA A 169 -29.47 -1.43 -0.59
C ALA A 169 -29.99 -0.08 -0.07
N ARG A 170 -29.58 1.04 -0.71
CA ARG A 170 -30.04 2.39 -0.29
C ARG A 170 -31.20 2.92 -1.14
N GLY A 171 -31.52 2.27 -2.25
CA GLY A 171 -32.59 2.70 -3.15
C GLY A 171 -32.32 4.01 -3.89
N ALA A 172 -31.07 4.49 -3.88
CA ALA A 172 -30.71 5.72 -4.56
C ALA A 172 -30.86 5.58 -6.08
N ARG A 173 -31.36 6.62 -6.74
CA ARG A 173 -31.51 6.67 -8.21
C ARG A 173 -30.84 7.88 -8.82
N ARG A 174 -30.43 8.85 -8.02
CA ARG A 174 -29.84 10.11 -8.46
C ARG A 174 -28.60 10.38 -7.62
N ALA A 175 -27.42 10.29 -8.21
CA ALA A 175 -26.15 10.54 -7.53
C ALA A 175 -25.45 11.80 -8.07
N ALA A 176 -24.76 12.54 -7.22
CA ALA A 176 -23.82 13.57 -7.61
C ALA A 176 -22.42 13.18 -7.10
N LEU A 177 -21.43 13.28 -7.96
CA LEU A 177 -20.05 12.93 -7.66
C LEU A 177 -19.18 14.18 -7.56
N ILE A 178 -18.16 14.13 -6.70
CA ILE A 178 -17.05 15.09 -6.69
C ILE A 178 -15.73 14.36 -6.67
N ILE A 179 -14.83 14.68 -7.62
CA ILE A 179 -13.59 13.95 -7.86
C ILE A 179 -12.36 14.86 -7.79
N ASP A 180 -11.28 14.37 -7.21
CA ASP A 180 -10.00 15.07 -7.10
C ASP A 180 -9.09 14.76 -8.29
N LEU A 181 -8.81 15.75 -9.15
CA LEU A 181 -7.96 15.59 -10.33
C LEU A 181 -6.46 15.51 -10.01
N SER A 182 -6.02 15.70 -8.77
CA SER A 182 -4.61 15.48 -8.40
C SER A 182 -4.22 13.99 -8.49
N ASN A 183 -5.21 13.08 -8.47
CA ASN A 183 -5.05 11.66 -8.75
C ASN A 183 -6.06 11.20 -9.81
N ALA A 184 -6.10 11.91 -10.96
CA ALA A 184 -7.08 11.69 -12.03
C ALA A 184 -7.06 10.24 -12.55
N ALA A 185 -5.89 9.63 -12.63
CA ALA A 185 -5.69 8.23 -13.03
C ALA A 185 -6.50 7.23 -12.17
N TYR A 186 -6.87 7.60 -10.96
CA TYR A 186 -7.76 6.84 -10.09
C TYR A 186 -9.17 7.41 -10.08
N THR A 187 -9.33 8.71 -9.84
CA THR A 187 -10.64 9.29 -9.52
C THR A 187 -11.58 9.35 -10.71
N VAL A 188 -11.05 9.58 -11.91
CA VAL A 188 -11.83 9.55 -13.16
C VAL A 188 -12.25 8.12 -13.47
N ASP A 189 -11.33 7.18 -13.43
CA ASP A 189 -11.57 5.75 -13.66
C ASP A 189 -12.62 5.19 -12.68
N TRP A 190 -12.50 5.53 -11.38
CA TRP A 190 -13.47 5.14 -10.37
C TRP A 190 -14.87 5.71 -10.66
N ALA A 191 -14.95 7.00 -11.01
CA ALA A 191 -16.23 7.66 -11.30
C ALA A 191 -16.92 7.10 -12.55
N GLU A 192 -16.15 6.74 -13.59
CA GLU A 192 -16.66 6.12 -14.81
C GLU A 192 -17.24 4.73 -14.52
N HIS A 193 -16.53 3.88 -13.79
CA HIS A 193 -17.02 2.56 -13.41
C HIS A 193 -18.25 2.64 -12.49
N PHE A 194 -18.25 3.58 -11.54
CA PHE A 194 -19.41 3.83 -10.69
C PHE A 194 -20.63 4.24 -11.54
N GLY A 195 -20.46 5.22 -12.43
CA GLY A 195 -21.54 5.72 -13.29
C GLY A 195 -22.12 4.65 -14.20
N ALA A 196 -21.27 3.83 -14.82
CA ALA A 196 -21.69 2.72 -15.66
C ALA A 196 -22.53 1.70 -14.88
N THR A 197 -22.01 1.21 -13.75
CA THR A 197 -22.71 0.24 -12.91
C THR A 197 -24.00 0.83 -12.31
N PHE A 198 -23.97 2.09 -11.85
CA PHE A 198 -25.14 2.73 -11.29
C PHE A 198 -26.27 2.87 -12.32
N ALA A 199 -25.92 3.12 -13.60
CA ALA A 199 -26.88 3.17 -14.70
C ALA A 199 -27.49 1.79 -15.02
N GLU A 200 -26.70 0.70 -14.94
CA GLU A 200 -27.22 -0.68 -15.09
C GLU A 200 -28.30 -1.01 -14.06
N HIS A 201 -28.26 -0.38 -12.87
CA HIS A 201 -29.27 -0.50 -11.81
C HIS A 201 -30.35 0.59 -11.86
N GLY A 202 -30.47 1.30 -12.99
CA GLY A 202 -31.49 2.34 -13.19
C GLY A 202 -31.20 3.67 -12.49
N GLY A 203 -29.97 3.87 -12.01
CA GLY A 203 -29.51 5.12 -11.43
C GLY A 203 -29.04 6.11 -12.50
N THR A 204 -28.93 7.37 -12.12
CA THR A 204 -28.42 8.45 -12.97
C THR A 204 -27.40 9.29 -12.19
N VAL A 205 -26.20 9.48 -12.75
CA VAL A 205 -25.25 10.45 -12.26
C VAL A 205 -25.63 11.82 -12.81
N LEU A 206 -26.16 12.69 -11.95
CA LEU A 206 -26.65 14.01 -12.33
C LEU A 206 -25.53 14.98 -12.67
N ARG A 207 -24.40 14.84 -11.96
CA ARG A 207 -23.27 15.78 -12.03
C ARG A 207 -21.99 15.11 -11.54
N VAL A 208 -20.88 15.44 -12.18
CA VAL A 208 -19.54 15.14 -11.71
C VAL A 208 -18.78 16.46 -11.57
N GLU A 209 -18.68 16.95 -10.33
CA GLU A 209 -17.83 18.11 -10.00
C GLU A 209 -16.37 17.69 -9.93
N ARG A 210 -15.49 18.59 -10.34
CA ARG A 210 -14.04 18.35 -10.36
C ARG A 210 -13.32 19.42 -9.56
N PHE A 211 -12.26 19.02 -8.87
CA PHE A 211 -11.35 19.93 -8.20
C PHE A 211 -9.92 19.38 -8.22
N SER A 212 -8.95 20.19 -7.88
CA SER A 212 -7.57 19.77 -7.64
C SER A 212 -7.21 20.09 -6.19
N SER A 213 -6.90 19.07 -5.39
CA SER A 213 -6.47 19.26 -4.00
C SER A 213 -5.18 20.05 -3.88
N ALA A 214 -4.34 20.07 -4.93
CA ALA A 214 -3.12 20.85 -4.98
C ALA A 214 -3.39 22.37 -5.07
N GLU A 215 -4.54 22.80 -5.64
CA GLU A 215 -4.79 24.19 -6.01
C GLU A 215 -5.96 24.82 -5.24
N GLN A 216 -6.85 24.04 -4.63
CA GLN A 216 -8.15 24.54 -4.20
C GLN A 216 -8.27 24.79 -2.69
N ALA A 217 -8.59 26.03 -2.33
CA ALA A 217 -8.79 26.44 -0.94
C ALA A 217 -10.20 26.12 -0.41
N SER A 218 -11.26 26.16 -1.25
CA SER A 218 -12.66 25.94 -0.85
C SER A 218 -13.39 25.01 -1.84
N LEU A 219 -14.17 24.06 -1.31
CA LEU A 219 -15.01 23.12 -2.05
C LEU A 219 -16.49 23.48 -1.99
N LEU A 220 -16.85 24.60 -1.32
CA LEU A 220 -18.23 25.01 -1.11
C LEU A 220 -18.99 25.25 -2.42
N PRO A 221 -18.44 25.92 -3.43
CA PRO A 221 -19.16 26.13 -4.69
C PRO A 221 -19.52 24.83 -5.42
N GLN A 222 -18.64 23.83 -5.39
CA GLN A 222 -18.91 22.52 -5.98
C GLN A 222 -20.01 21.79 -5.22
N VAL A 223 -19.95 21.79 -3.89
CA VAL A 223 -20.99 21.18 -3.03
C VAL A 223 -22.34 21.84 -3.28
N GLU A 224 -22.43 23.16 -3.39
CA GLU A 224 -23.67 23.87 -3.67
C GLU A 224 -24.26 23.50 -5.04
N ARG A 225 -23.44 23.39 -6.08
CA ARG A 225 -23.90 22.95 -7.40
C ARG A 225 -24.40 21.52 -7.39
N MET A 226 -23.74 20.61 -6.69
CA MET A 226 -24.21 19.22 -6.54
C MET A 226 -25.57 19.15 -5.86
N LEU A 227 -25.75 19.88 -4.76
CA LEU A 227 -26.98 19.85 -3.97
C LEU A 227 -28.16 20.57 -4.67
N HIS A 228 -27.86 21.52 -5.57
CA HIS A 228 -28.90 22.19 -6.39
C HIS A 228 -29.70 21.19 -7.23
N ASP A 229 -29.04 20.14 -7.74
CA ASP A 229 -29.67 19.11 -8.56
C ASP A 229 -30.51 18.11 -7.74
N ARG A 230 -30.54 18.25 -6.42
CA ARG A 230 -31.26 17.41 -5.45
C ARG A 230 -31.00 15.92 -5.64
N PRO A 231 -29.74 15.48 -5.50
CA PRO A 231 -29.40 14.06 -5.57
C PRO A 231 -29.93 13.29 -4.35
N ASP A 232 -30.09 11.98 -4.50
CA ASP A 232 -30.40 11.06 -3.39
C ASP A 232 -29.12 10.74 -2.60
N ALA A 233 -27.98 10.74 -3.30
CA ALA A 233 -26.67 10.45 -2.71
C ALA A 233 -25.58 11.38 -3.26
N VAL A 234 -24.59 11.70 -2.41
CA VAL A 234 -23.34 12.36 -2.81
C VAL A 234 -22.17 11.40 -2.62
N VAL A 235 -21.33 11.28 -3.64
CA VAL A 235 -20.16 10.42 -3.66
C VAL A 235 -18.89 11.27 -3.78
N ALA A 236 -18.00 11.17 -2.79
CA ALA A 236 -16.71 11.86 -2.80
C ALA A 236 -15.58 10.90 -3.17
N VAL A 237 -14.92 11.14 -4.31
CA VAL A 237 -13.77 10.37 -4.79
C VAL A 237 -12.52 11.23 -4.64
N ALA A 238 -11.95 11.24 -3.45
CA ALA A 238 -10.85 12.10 -3.03
C ALA A 238 -10.08 11.44 -1.88
N GLY A 239 -8.94 12.03 -1.48
CA GLY A 239 -8.23 11.62 -0.27
C GLY A 239 -8.97 12.02 1.02
N ALA A 240 -8.56 11.46 2.14
CA ALA A 240 -9.24 11.58 3.44
C ALA A 240 -9.52 13.03 3.87
N VAL A 241 -8.55 13.93 3.71
CA VAL A 241 -8.65 15.34 4.11
C VAL A 241 -9.77 16.05 3.35
N ASP A 242 -9.81 15.91 2.02
CA ASP A 242 -10.80 16.61 1.20
C ASP A 242 -12.17 15.92 1.25
N ALA A 243 -12.21 14.58 1.35
CA ALA A 243 -13.44 13.85 1.60
C ALA A 243 -14.12 14.29 2.91
N ALA A 244 -13.37 14.45 3.99
CA ALA A 244 -13.90 14.97 5.25
C ALA A 244 -14.49 16.38 5.11
N ARG A 245 -13.80 17.28 4.39
CA ARG A 245 -14.28 18.65 4.10
C ARG A 245 -15.57 18.64 3.25
N ILE A 246 -15.63 17.76 2.25
CA ILE A 246 -16.84 17.59 1.41
C ILE A 246 -18.01 17.11 2.27
N VAL A 247 -17.81 16.07 3.06
CA VAL A 247 -18.83 15.50 3.94
C VAL A 247 -19.34 16.52 4.94
N GLN A 248 -18.44 17.27 5.61
CA GLN A 248 -18.83 18.36 6.52
C GLN A 248 -19.66 19.43 5.80
N ALA A 249 -19.25 19.86 4.61
CA ALA A 249 -19.96 20.86 3.83
C ALA A 249 -21.36 20.38 3.37
N VAL A 250 -21.49 19.11 3.00
CA VAL A 250 -22.78 18.50 2.62
C VAL A 250 -23.69 18.37 3.84
N ARG A 251 -23.21 17.85 4.97
CA ARG A 251 -24.00 17.69 6.21
C ARG A 251 -24.57 19.02 6.72
N GLN A 252 -23.80 20.10 6.62
CA GLN A 252 -24.25 21.44 7.00
C GLN A 252 -25.43 21.96 6.15
N ARG A 253 -25.58 21.48 4.90
CA ARG A 253 -26.56 21.98 3.91
C ARG A 253 -27.71 21.04 3.62
N ALA A 254 -27.47 19.74 3.62
CA ALA A 254 -28.44 18.74 3.18
C ALA A 254 -28.78 17.67 4.24
N GLY A 255 -28.16 17.76 5.44
CA GLY A 255 -28.50 16.90 6.60
C GLY A 255 -28.43 15.40 6.32
N GLN A 256 -29.57 14.79 6.01
CA GLN A 256 -29.78 13.33 5.95
C GLN A 256 -29.61 12.72 4.54
N ILE A 257 -28.85 13.33 3.65
CA ILE A 257 -28.53 12.72 2.35
C ILE A 257 -27.56 11.55 2.52
N ASP A 258 -27.69 10.49 1.71
CA ASP A 258 -26.72 9.40 1.69
C ASP A 258 -25.35 9.93 1.23
N LEU A 259 -24.32 9.63 2.03
CA LEU A 259 -22.96 10.02 1.76
C LEU A 259 -22.08 8.77 1.60
N LEU A 260 -21.37 8.71 0.49
CA LEU A 260 -20.40 7.67 0.21
C LEU A 260 -19.05 8.31 -0.13
N ILE A 261 -17.98 7.75 0.41
CA ILE A 261 -16.60 8.09 0.04
C ILE A 261 -15.96 6.90 -0.66
N ALA A 262 -15.04 7.15 -1.58
CA ALA A 262 -14.27 6.09 -2.22
C ALA A 262 -13.26 5.45 -1.25
N ASP A 263 -12.78 4.27 -1.58
CA ASP A 263 -11.82 3.48 -0.81
C ASP A 263 -10.55 4.27 -0.41
N TRP A 264 -10.08 5.18 -1.26
CA TRP A 264 -8.93 6.04 -0.97
C TRP A 264 -9.11 6.90 0.30
N ALA A 265 -10.32 7.37 0.58
CA ALA A 265 -10.60 8.15 1.79
C ALA A 265 -10.91 7.29 3.02
N ALA A 266 -11.11 5.99 2.87
CA ALA A 266 -11.62 5.12 3.93
C ALA A 266 -10.55 4.77 4.99
N SER A 267 -10.04 5.79 5.67
CA SER A 267 -8.99 5.73 6.69
C SER A 267 -9.43 6.33 8.02
N GLU A 268 -8.67 6.06 9.06
CA GLU A 268 -8.85 6.64 10.40
C GLU A 268 -8.75 8.17 10.36
N ARG A 269 -7.91 8.69 9.46
CA ARG A 269 -7.74 10.13 9.24
C ARG A 269 -9.03 10.80 8.75
N PHE A 270 -9.80 10.13 7.89
CA PHE A 270 -11.12 10.63 7.48
C PHE A 270 -12.06 10.75 8.66
N VAL A 271 -12.13 9.74 9.51
CA VAL A 271 -13.01 9.73 10.69
C VAL A 271 -12.60 10.83 11.68
N GLU A 272 -11.29 10.95 11.96
CA GLU A 272 -10.75 11.98 12.83
C GLU A 272 -11.14 13.40 12.36
N LEU A 273 -10.91 13.70 11.08
CA LEU A 273 -11.18 15.02 10.51
C LEU A 273 -12.66 15.27 10.29
N GLY A 274 -13.43 14.26 9.92
CA GLY A 274 -14.87 14.37 9.70
C GLY A 274 -15.66 14.54 10.98
N GLY A 275 -15.15 13.97 12.09
CA GLY A 275 -15.83 14.02 13.40
C GLY A 275 -17.29 13.56 13.31
N ALA A 276 -18.20 14.28 13.92
CA ALA A 276 -19.62 13.94 13.88
C ALA A 276 -20.24 13.94 12.46
N ALA A 277 -19.66 14.65 11.50
CA ALA A 277 -20.15 14.64 10.12
C ALA A 277 -19.81 13.34 9.38
N ALA A 278 -18.81 12.59 9.81
CA ALA A 278 -18.46 11.30 9.25
C ALA A 278 -19.45 10.19 9.62
N GLU A 279 -20.24 10.35 10.69
CA GLU A 279 -21.17 9.32 11.15
C GLU A 279 -22.19 8.98 10.06
N GLY A 280 -22.40 7.68 9.81
CA GLY A 280 -23.28 7.17 8.76
C GLY A 280 -22.74 7.35 7.33
N VAL A 281 -21.46 7.69 7.15
CA VAL A 281 -20.82 7.73 5.82
C VAL A 281 -20.40 6.33 5.40
N TRP A 282 -20.70 5.97 4.16
CA TRP A 282 -20.42 4.67 3.56
C TRP A 282 -19.10 4.68 2.79
N ALA A 283 -18.40 3.53 2.79
CA ALA A 283 -17.19 3.33 1.98
C ALA A 283 -17.02 1.86 1.57
N PRO A 284 -16.61 1.56 0.32
CA PRO A 284 -16.19 0.22 -0.05
C PRO A 284 -14.78 -0.06 0.52
N GLN A 285 -14.55 -1.23 1.13
CA GLN A 285 -13.28 -1.62 1.73
C GLN A 285 -13.00 -3.12 1.58
N TYR A 286 -11.72 -3.49 1.48
CA TYR A 286 -11.30 -4.88 1.64
C TYR A 286 -10.83 -5.19 3.07
N PHE A 287 -10.51 -4.15 3.83
CA PHE A 287 -9.90 -4.24 5.16
C PHE A 287 -10.97 -4.36 6.24
N ASP A 288 -10.85 -5.40 7.06
CA ASP A 288 -11.70 -5.67 8.23
C ASP A 288 -10.94 -5.34 9.52
N ARG A 289 -11.35 -4.28 10.20
CA ARG A 289 -10.74 -3.85 11.48
C ARG A 289 -11.08 -4.81 12.63
N ASP A 290 -12.15 -5.57 12.51
CA ASP A 290 -12.63 -6.51 13.52
C ASP A 290 -12.16 -7.95 13.24
N ASP A 291 -11.22 -8.16 12.30
CA ASP A 291 -10.63 -9.48 12.02
C ASP A 291 -9.97 -10.07 13.26
N ARG A 292 -10.42 -11.23 13.66
CA ARG A 292 -9.92 -11.95 14.85
C ARG A 292 -8.93 -13.06 14.50
N SER A 293 -8.50 -13.14 13.25
CA SER A 293 -7.52 -14.15 12.83
C SER A 293 -6.21 -14.00 13.62
N PRO A 294 -5.53 -15.09 13.95
CA PRO A 294 -4.26 -15.01 14.68
C PRO A 294 -3.21 -14.16 13.96
N ARG A 295 -3.23 -14.18 12.64
CA ARG A 295 -2.28 -13.44 11.81
C ARG A 295 -2.51 -11.93 11.87
N TYR A 296 -3.77 -11.49 11.74
CA TYR A 296 -4.09 -10.08 11.86
C TYR A 296 -3.79 -9.57 13.29
N ARG A 297 -4.17 -10.30 14.32
CA ARG A 297 -3.86 -9.91 15.71
C ARG A 297 -2.36 -9.79 15.99
N ALA A 298 -1.55 -10.72 15.45
CA ALA A 298 -0.09 -10.62 15.58
C ALA A 298 0.48 -9.39 14.88
N PHE A 299 0.01 -9.09 13.66
CA PHE A 299 0.38 -7.87 12.93
C PHE A 299 -0.06 -6.62 13.69
N HIS A 300 -1.33 -6.56 14.12
CA HIS A 300 -1.89 -5.43 14.85
C HIS A 300 -1.09 -5.11 16.11
N THR A 301 -0.85 -6.11 16.96
CA THR A 301 -0.06 -5.94 18.19
C THR A 301 1.34 -5.39 17.86
N ALA A 302 2.05 -5.99 16.93
CA ALA A 302 3.39 -5.55 16.54
C ALA A 302 3.40 -4.14 15.94
N TYR A 303 2.36 -3.77 15.18
CA TYR A 303 2.24 -2.45 14.58
C TYR A 303 2.00 -1.38 15.65
N VAL A 304 1.03 -1.59 16.54
CA VAL A 304 0.73 -0.67 17.65
C VAL A 304 1.93 -0.52 18.58
N GLU A 305 2.58 -1.61 18.97
CA GLU A 305 3.80 -1.57 19.80
C GLU A 305 4.94 -0.76 19.13
N ARG A 306 5.02 -0.79 17.81
CA ARG A 306 6.11 -0.15 17.08
C ARG A 306 5.85 1.31 16.76
N PHE A 307 4.61 1.69 16.44
CA PHE A 307 4.27 3.02 15.90
C PHE A 307 3.33 3.84 16.78
N ASP A 308 2.82 3.27 17.87
CA ASP A 308 1.89 3.92 18.81
C ASP A 308 0.63 4.48 18.12
N THR A 309 0.13 3.74 17.11
CA THR A 309 -1.07 4.11 16.34
C THR A 309 -1.76 2.85 15.80
N GLU A 310 -3.07 2.95 15.55
CA GLU A 310 -3.85 1.87 14.94
C GLU A 310 -3.49 1.69 13.46
N PRO A 311 -3.34 0.44 12.97
CA PRO A 311 -3.07 0.19 11.56
C PRO A 311 -4.31 0.37 10.70
N GLY A 312 -4.19 1.15 9.62
CA GLY A 312 -5.20 1.26 8.58
C GLY A 312 -5.02 0.28 7.42
N ALA A 313 -5.87 0.39 6.41
CA ALA A 313 -5.81 -0.44 5.20
C ALA A 313 -4.45 -0.32 4.47
N ALA A 314 -3.89 0.89 4.41
CA ALA A 314 -2.61 1.12 3.76
C ALA A 314 -1.43 0.49 4.53
N SER A 315 -1.51 0.45 5.87
CA SER A 315 -0.52 -0.22 6.71
C SER A 315 -0.49 -1.73 6.44
N VAL A 316 -1.66 -2.37 6.39
CA VAL A 316 -1.80 -3.79 6.05
C VAL A 316 -1.29 -4.08 4.64
N ALA A 317 -1.67 -3.25 3.66
CA ALA A 317 -1.24 -3.42 2.28
C ALA A 317 0.27 -3.21 2.10
N GLY A 318 0.87 -2.24 2.80
CA GLY A 318 2.30 -2.00 2.82
C GLY A 318 3.10 -3.17 3.39
N PHE A 319 2.61 -3.73 4.51
CA PHE A 319 3.17 -4.94 5.12
C PHE A 319 3.06 -6.15 4.18
N ASP A 320 1.89 -6.35 3.57
CA ASP A 320 1.64 -7.42 2.61
C ASP A 320 2.55 -7.30 1.38
N ALA A 321 2.66 -6.12 0.77
CA ALA A 321 3.50 -5.87 -0.40
C ALA A 321 4.99 -6.10 -0.10
N ALA A 322 5.46 -5.66 1.07
CA ALA A 322 6.84 -5.91 1.49
C ALA A 322 7.09 -7.40 1.75
N ASN A 323 6.17 -8.13 2.34
CA ASN A 323 6.31 -9.58 2.52
C ASN A 323 6.32 -10.34 1.19
N VAL A 324 5.53 -9.90 0.20
CA VAL A 324 5.58 -10.44 -1.17
C VAL A 324 6.96 -10.18 -1.79
N ALA A 325 7.50 -8.96 -1.64
CA ALA A 325 8.84 -8.62 -2.11
C ALA A 325 9.92 -9.47 -1.44
N LEU A 326 9.85 -9.64 -0.12
CA LEU A 326 10.77 -10.48 0.65
C LEU A 326 10.71 -11.94 0.22
N ALA A 327 9.51 -12.48 0.00
CA ALA A 327 9.33 -13.85 -0.48
C ALA A 327 9.97 -14.05 -1.86
N ALA A 328 9.79 -13.10 -2.79
CA ALA A 328 10.39 -13.16 -4.12
C ALA A 328 11.92 -13.09 -4.06
N LEU A 329 12.48 -12.24 -3.23
CA LEU A 329 13.93 -12.10 -3.05
C LEU A 329 14.57 -13.26 -2.28
N SER A 330 13.81 -14.03 -1.51
CA SER A 330 14.30 -15.19 -0.77
C SER A 330 14.43 -16.45 -1.63
N ALA A 331 13.87 -16.43 -2.82
CA ALA A 331 13.93 -17.55 -3.74
C ALA A 331 15.39 -17.83 -4.17
N LYS A 332 15.81 -19.09 -3.98
CA LYS A 332 17.13 -19.57 -4.40
C LYS A 332 17.14 -19.91 -5.91
N THR A 333 16.91 -18.91 -6.74
CA THR A 333 16.81 -19.08 -8.19
C THR A 333 17.45 -17.88 -8.89
N ASP A 334 17.96 -18.09 -10.10
CA ASP A 334 18.47 -17.03 -10.96
C ASP A 334 17.34 -16.28 -11.71
N ALA A 335 16.09 -16.65 -11.46
CA ALA A 335 14.94 -15.98 -12.06
C ALA A 335 14.78 -14.55 -11.52
N SER A 336 14.28 -13.66 -12.36
CA SER A 336 13.92 -12.29 -11.94
C SER A 336 12.81 -12.29 -10.88
N VAL A 337 12.68 -11.20 -10.13
CA VAL A 337 11.58 -11.00 -9.16
C VAL A 337 10.22 -11.21 -9.83
N LYS A 338 9.98 -10.60 -11.00
CA LYS A 338 8.77 -10.78 -11.80
C LYS A 338 8.50 -12.25 -12.11
N ALA A 339 9.50 -12.97 -12.64
CA ALA A 339 9.34 -14.37 -12.99
C ALA A 339 9.00 -15.25 -11.78
N HIS A 340 9.58 -14.95 -10.62
CA HIS A 340 9.27 -15.65 -9.38
C HIS A 340 7.84 -15.37 -8.91
N LEU A 341 7.39 -14.12 -8.92
CA LEU A 341 6.03 -13.74 -8.54
C LEU A 341 4.97 -14.40 -9.42
N LEU A 342 5.23 -14.52 -10.74
CA LEU A 342 4.33 -15.18 -11.68
C LEU A 342 4.37 -16.72 -11.57
N ALA A 343 5.47 -17.31 -11.09
CA ALA A 343 5.56 -18.74 -10.82
C ALA A 343 4.90 -19.11 -9.48
N GLN A 344 5.09 -18.30 -8.44
CA GLN A 344 4.43 -18.44 -7.13
C GLN A 344 3.29 -17.45 -7.02
N THR A 345 2.14 -17.76 -7.61
CA THR A 345 1.03 -16.81 -7.69
C THR A 345 0.34 -16.53 -6.34
N ARG A 346 0.55 -17.37 -5.31
CA ARG A 346 -0.16 -17.25 -4.02
C ARG A 346 0.77 -16.94 -2.88
N PHE A 347 0.52 -15.83 -2.21
CA PHE A 347 1.25 -15.34 -1.04
C PHE A 347 0.34 -15.21 0.17
N ALA A 348 0.95 -15.28 1.34
CA ALA A 348 0.22 -15.13 2.59
C ALA A 348 0.07 -13.64 2.92
N GLY A 349 -1.14 -13.11 2.89
CA GLY A 349 -1.46 -11.77 3.39
C GLY A 349 -1.86 -11.76 4.86
N VAL A 350 -1.92 -10.58 5.46
CA VAL A 350 -2.28 -10.39 6.88
C VAL A 350 -3.68 -10.93 7.19
N GLN A 351 -4.68 -10.53 6.43
CA GLN A 351 -6.06 -10.98 6.62
C GLN A 351 -6.45 -12.09 5.64
N ARG A 352 -6.05 -11.96 4.38
CA ARG A 352 -6.40 -12.92 3.33
C ARG A 352 -5.21 -13.17 2.42
N PRO A 353 -5.12 -14.35 1.78
CA PRO A 353 -4.08 -14.61 0.80
C PRO A 353 -4.13 -13.60 -0.36
N ILE A 354 -2.94 -13.24 -0.84
CA ILE A 354 -2.76 -12.48 -2.08
C ILE A 354 -2.57 -13.49 -3.19
N VAL A 355 -3.38 -13.39 -4.23
CA VAL A 355 -3.31 -14.30 -5.39
C VAL A 355 -3.19 -13.44 -6.64
N PHE A 356 -2.03 -13.50 -7.28
CA PHE A 356 -1.80 -12.81 -8.54
C PHE A 356 -2.34 -13.62 -9.72
N ASP A 357 -2.90 -12.91 -10.67
CA ASP A 357 -3.13 -13.44 -11.99
C ASP A 357 -1.82 -13.46 -12.83
N ARG A 358 -1.92 -13.85 -14.09
CA ARG A 358 -0.76 -13.89 -14.99
C ARG A 358 -0.14 -12.52 -15.32
N TYR A 359 -0.76 -11.44 -14.90
CA TYR A 359 -0.32 -10.07 -15.14
C TYR A 359 0.18 -9.37 -13.86
N GLY A 360 0.03 -10.01 -12.69
CA GLY A 360 0.41 -9.42 -11.41
C GLY A 360 -0.71 -8.63 -10.73
N ASP A 361 -1.94 -8.76 -11.22
CA ASP A 361 -3.10 -8.19 -10.57
C ASP A 361 -3.62 -9.12 -9.48
N ALA A 362 -3.98 -8.57 -8.32
CA ALA A 362 -4.65 -9.31 -7.25
C ALA A 362 -6.11 -8.91 -7.14
N ALA A 363 -6.98 -9.85 -6.77
CA ALA A 363 -8.35 -9.59 -6.41
C ALA A 363 -8.57 -9.91 -4.93
N ARG A 364 -9.20 -8.99 -4.20
CA ARG A 364 -9.62 -9.16 -2.80
C ARG A 364 -11.11 -8.93 -2.68
N PRO A 365 -11.84 -9.68 -1.85
CA PRO A 365 -13.25 -9.39 -1.57
C PRO A 365 -13.41 -7.96 -1.04
N ILE A 366 -14.34 -7.22 -1.61
CA ILE A 366 -14.67 -5.86 -1.21
C ILE A 366 -16.03 -5.88 -0.51
N HIS A 367 -16.10 -5.23 0.63
CA HIS A 367 -17.28 -5.11 1.47
C HIS A 367 -17.64 -3.63 1.63
N MET A 368 -18.91 -3.34 1.88
CA MET A 368 -19.28 -2.01 2.32
C MET A 368 -19.02 -1.86 3.81
N ALA A 369 -18.55 -0.70 4.18
CA ALA A 369 -18.40 -0.27 5.57
C ALA A 369 -19.16 1.02 5.80
N VAL A 370 -19.55 1.26 7.05
CA VAL A 370 -20.15 2.50 7.51
C VAL A 370 -19.37 3.04 8.70
N VAL A 371 -19.25 4.35 8.80
CA VAL A 371 -18.73 4.97 10.03
C VAL A 371 -19.84 4.91 11.09
N HIS A 372 -19.54 4.25 12.18
CA HIS A 372 -20.42 4.11 13.34
C HIS A 372 -19.61 4.21 14.63
N ASP A 373 -20.09 5.06 15.56
CA ASP A 373 -19.39 5.37 16.82
C ASP A 373 -17.90 5.77 16.57
N GLY A 374 -17.67 6.59 15.52
CA GLY A 374 -16.35 7.13 15.21
C GLY A 374 -15.36 6.12 14.64
N ARG A 375 -15.82 4.99 14.08
CA ARG A 375 -14.96 4.01 13.38
C ARG A 375 -15.67 3.37 12.20
N PHE A 376 -14.91 2.88 11.22
CA PHE A 376 -15.48 2.06 10.15
C PHE A 376 -15.83 0.67 10.67
N MET A 377 -17.06 0.24 10.37
CA MET A 377 -17.56 -1.11 10.63
C MET A 377 -18.02 -1.75 9.33
N LEU A 378 -17.62 -2.98 9.05
CA LEU A 378 -18.12 -3.70 7.89
C LEU A 378 -19.61 -4.03 8.07
N VAL A 379 -20.38 -3.83 7.01
CA VAL A 379 -21.79 -4.21 6.99
C VAL A 379 -21.89 -5.71 6.73
N GLY A 380 -22.43 -6.45 7.69
CA GLY A 380 -22.64 -7.89 7.57
C GLY A 380 -23.66 -8.23 6.46
N GLU A 381 -23.62 -9.46 5.96
CA GLU A 381 -24.58 -9.91 4.92
C GLU A 381 -26.05 -9.86 5.39
N GLY A 382 -26.30 -9.77 6.70
CA GLY A 382 -27.63 -9.66 7.30
C GLY A 382 -28.20 -8.26 7.48
N GLU A 383 -27.39 -7.20 7.32
CA GLU A 383 -27.79 -5.80 7.52
C GLU A 383 -28.11 -5.06 6.20
N ARG A 384 -28.31 -5.81 5.13
CA ARG A 384 -28.66 -5.28 3.79
C ARG A 384 -30.17 -5.02 3.61
N GLN A 385 -30.88 -4.74 4.71
CA GLN A 385 -32.32 -4.41 4.63
C GLN A 385 -32.60 -2.96 4.99
#